data_b9eb868fcdd4b62a96efebeac3666315
#
_entry.id   b9eb868fcdd4b62a96efebeac3666315
#
_cell.length_a   1.000
_cell.length_b   1.000
_cell.length_c   1.000
_cell.angle_alpha   90.00
_cell.angle_beta   90.00
_cell.angle_gamma   90.00
#
_symmetry.space_group_name_H-M   'P 1'
#
loop_
_entity.id
_entity.type
_entity.pdbx_description
1 polymer ?
#
loop_
_entity_poly.entity_id
_entity_poly.type
_entity_poly.pdbx_seq_one_letter_code
_entity_poly.pdbx_strand_id
1 'polypeptide(L)'
;MVSEHSSAKSEASQKSLLELLQEREASGEVTTGILRTDDRVLARISDGIYRHPSSALRELIANAYDADASTVHVRTDAPRFREISIRDDGHGMDKASLVHLVEHIGGSAKRTKTGSDLGITNQQDPSLSPNGRKLIGKIGIGLFSVAQLTRQFRIITKRARDKYRLVADVVLRTYSEDGLADGPTSNDVVTGEINIRSVEATDITSHGTEIILLNIQPPAVDMLQSRELWERVIEDDDEYRVKVDPPSYHIGSVRKDNDQDMFLVPPSLPWDQGDSPEAKSQLLFSKMLEESNKTTAKPKLATTYDEYLRTLWNLGLSLPVPYVEGPHPFDLEADAMPRFYLLSNEPRGQATLIDLDTDRSLREELNLKAPFRQPDDKFEVFIDNIKIQKPISFTSFPEASRDDDRKRPILFIGRYKAPLDKLPENIVGGRELEFEAYFLWTPKIVPTEHAGVMVRIADASGTRFDETFFSYQVQEITRLNQTTAEIFVRSGL
;
A
#
# COMPACT_ATOMS: atom_id res chain seq x y z
N MET A 1 35.17 24.74 -9.51
CA MET A 1 35.87 23.79 -10.41
C MET A 1 35.88 22.34 -9.93
N VAL A 2 35.44 22.03 -8.72
CA VAL A 2 35.43 20.63 -8.19
C VAL A 2 34.08 19.95 -8.40
N SER A 3 32.96 20.70 -8.58
CA SER A 3 31.62 20.15 -8.79
C SER A 3 31.33 19.63 -10.20
N GLU A 4 31.99 20.17 -11.21
CA GLU A 4 31.78 19.75 -12.62
C GLU A 4 32.44 18.43 -12.98
N HIS A 5 33.53 18.04 -12.27
CA HIS A 5 34.23 16.78 -12.52
C HIS A 5 33.48 15.55 -11.93
N SER A 6 32.68 15.72 -10.89
CA SER A 6 31.89 14.65 -10.29
C SER A 6 30.65 14.33 -11.14
N SER A 7 29.98 15.36 -11.65
CA SER A 7 28.84 15.24 -12.55
C SER A 7 29.19 14.56 -13.87
N ALA A 8 30.32 14.94 -14.49
CA ALA A 8 30.77 14.37 -15.75
C ALA A 8 31.16 12.87 -15.65
N LYS A 9 31.71 12.43 -14.50
CA LYS A 9 32.01 11.00 -14.29
C LYS A 9 30.74 10.17 -14.06
N SER A 10 29.73 10.72 -13.41
CA SER A 10 28.43 10.05 -13.23
C SER A 10 27.72 9.88 -14.59
N GLU A 11 27.67 10.93 -15.41
CA GLU A 11 27.06 10.88 -16.73
C GLU A 11 27.80 9.93 -17.71
N ALA A 12 29.12 9.87 -17.67
CA ALA A 12 29.90 8.94 -18.48
C ALA A 12 29.66 7.47 -18.07
N SER A 13 29.49 7.18 -16.77
CA SER A 13 29.13 5.84 -16.28
C SER A 13 27.74 5.41 -16.69
N GLN A 14 26.75 6.32 -16.67
CA GLN A 14 25.38 6.05 -17.10
C GLN A 14 25.27 5.70 -18.59
N LYS A 15 25.91 6.51 -19.44
CA LYS A 15 25.97 6.24 -20.88
C LYS A 15 26.61 4.88 -21.18
N SER A 16 27.64 4.52 -20.46
CA SER A 16 28.33 3.25 -20.64
C SER A 16 27.45 2.03 -20.34
N LEU A 17 26.65 2.02 -19.29
CA LEU A 17 25.75 0.88 -18.96
C LEU A 17 24.63 0.74 -20.00
N LEU A 18 24.03 1.85 -20.42
CA LEU A 18 22.98 1.86 -21.45
C LEU A 18 23.51 1.42 -22.81
N GLU A 19 24.68 1.90 -23.21
CA GLU A 19 25.34 1.51 -24.46
C GLU A 19 25.67 0.02 -24.49
N LEU A 20 26.23 -0.52 -23.39
CA LEU A 20 26.53 -1.94 -23.29
C LEU A 20 25.25 -2.81 -23.37
N LEU A 21 24.15 -2.37 -22.74
CA LEU A 21 22.87 -3.06 -22.84
C LEU A 21 22.27 -3.02 -24.25
N GLN A 22 22.51 -1.93 -25.01
CA GLN A 22 22.08 -1.83 -26.39
C GLN A 22 22.90 -2.75 -27.30
N GLU A 23 24.21 -2.76 -27.16
CA GLU A 23 25.11 -3.60 -27.95
C GLU A 23 24.88 -5.11 -27.73
N ARG A 24 24.55 -5.50 -26.48
CA ARG A 24 24.36 -6.90 -26.09
C ARG A 24 22.90 -7.39 -26.18
N GLU A 25 22.01 -6.58 -26.72
CA GLU A 25 20.59 -6.91 -26.78
C GLU A 25 20.31 -8.24 -27.47
N ALA A 26 20.90 -8.43 -28.64
CA ALA A 26 20.68 -9.62 -29.46
C ALA A 26 21.46 -10.85 -28.99
N SER A 27 22.58 -10.66 -28.26
CA SER A 27 23.39 -11.77 -27.76
C SER A 27 22.85 -12.38 -26.46
N GLY A 28 22.03 -11.63 -25.71
CA GLY A 28 21.55 -12.05 -24.41
C GLY A 28 22.64 -12.11 -23.33
N GLU A 29 23.84 -11.55 -23.61
CA GLU A 29 24.93 -11.50 -22.64
C GLU A 29 24.58 -10.65 -21.43
N VAL A 30 25.12 -11.06 -20.27
CA VAL A 30 24.92 -10.36 -19.01
C VAL A 30 25.75 -9.07 -18.97
N THR A 31 25.12 -7.98 -18.60
CA THR A 31 25.78 -6.71 -18.31
C THR A 31 25.68 -6.41 -16.81
N THR A 32 26.83 -6.23 -16.16
CA THR A 32 26.90 -5.94 -14.73
C THR A 32 26.95 -4.44 -14.48
N GLY A 33 26.13 -3.94 -13.57
CA GLY A 33 26.11 -2.57 -13.09
C GLY A 33 26.26 -2.48 -11.58
N ILE A 34 26.53 -1.29 -11.08
CA ILE A 34 26.68 -0.99 -9.66
C ILE A 34 25.51 -0.15 -9.22
N LEU A 35 24.84 -0.58 -8.14
CA LEU A 35 23.77 0.19 -7.50
C LEU A 35 24.37 1.28 -6.63
N ARG A 36 23.87 2.51 -6.79
CA ARG A 36 24.27 3.65 -5.95
C ARG A 36 23.05 4.30 -5.32
N THR A 37 23.21 4.84 -4.14
CA THR A 37 22.13 5.45 -3.36
C THR A 37 22.62 6.68 -2.63
N ASP A 38 21.75 7.68 -2.53
CA ASP A 38 21.97 8.87 -1.70
C ASP A 38 21.99 8.49 -0.21
N ASP A 39 22.96 9.00 0.56
CA ASP A 39 23.12 8.78 2.00
C ASP A 39 21.86 9.07 2.82
N ARG A 40 21.07 10.06 2.37
CA ARG A 40 19.79 10.43 3.02
C ARG A 40 18.75 9.33 2.97
N VAL A 41 18.81 8.50 1.92
CA VAL A 41 17.88 7.37 1.75
C VAL A 41 18.28 6.22 2.65
N LEU A 42 19.58 5.95 2.78
CA LEU A 42 20.10 4.95 3.70
C LEU A 42 19.73 5.27 5.16
N ALA A 43 19.88 6.53 5.58
CA ALA A 43 19.47 6.98 6.91
C ALA A 43 17.99 6.73 7.17
N ARG A 44 17.09 7.05 6.21
CA ARG A 44 15.65 6.82 6.35
C ARG A 44 15.28 5.34 6.46
N ILE A 45 16.04 4.46 5.83
CA ILE A 45 15.82 3.00 5.92
C ILE A 45 16.29 2.49 7.28
N SER A 46 17.44 2.96 7.76
CA SER A 46 17.99 2.63 9.09
C SER A 46 17.07 3.10 10.21
N ASP A 47 16.40 4.24 10.06
CA ASP A 47 15.45 4.79 11.04
C ASP A 47 14.14 3.98 11.18
N GLY A 48 14.01 2.87 10.46
CA GLY A 48 12.92 1.90 10.66
C GLY A 48 11.53 2.38 10.24
N ILE A 49 11.44 3.28 9.24
CA ILE A 49 10.17 3.79 8.69
C ILE A 49 9.26 2.65 8.19
N TYR A 50 9.84 1.54 7.75
CA TYR A 50 9.13 0.37 7.22
C TYR A 50 9.34 -0.87 8.10
N ARG A 51 8.79 -0.88 9.31
CA ARG A 51 8.95 -2.03 10.24
C ARG A 51 8.08 -3.24 9.89
N HIS A 52 7.16 -3.13 8.93
CA HIS A 52 6.16 -4.16 8.68
C HIS A 52 6.17 -4.62 7.21
N PRO A 53 6.12 -5.93 6.91
CA PRO A 53 6.08 -6.47 5.55
C PRO A 53 5.00 -5.84 4.66
N SER A 54 3.83 -5.53 5.22
CA SER A 54 2.75 -4.87 4.50
C SER A 54 3.13 -3.52 3.89
N SER A 55 4.05 -2.78 4.53
CA SER A 55 4.50 -1.48 4.01
C SER A 55 5.32 -1.63 2.73
N ALA A 56 6.20 -2.63 2.67
CA ALA A 56 6.99 -2.93 1.48
C ALA A 56 6.10 -3.43 0.33
N LEU A 57 5.17 -4.33 0.61
CA LEU A 57 4.21 -4.82 -0.39
C LEU A 57 3.34 -3.67 -0.92
N ARG A 58 2.85 -2.80 -0.04
CA ARG A 58 2.09 -1.61 -0.44
C ARG A 58 2.86 -0.74 -1.43
N GLU A 59 4.14 -0.46 -1.18
CA GLU A 59 4.97 0.36 -2.07
C GLU A 59 5.16 -0.27 -3.44
N LEU A 60 5.37 -1.60 -3.51
CA LEU A 60 5.48 -2.31 -4.79
C LEU A 60 4.17 -2.28 -5.57
N ILE A 61 3.04 -2.50 -4.90
CA ILE A 61 1.70 -2.41 -5.52
C ILE A 61 1.39 -0.97 -5.93
N ALA A 62 1.80 0.04 -5.15
CA ALA A 62 1.66 1.45 -5.49
C ALA A 62 2.49 1.83 -6.73
N ASN A 63 3.67 1.23 -6.92
CA ASN A 63 4.45 1.41 -8.14
C ASN A 63 3.76 0.84 -9.37
N ALA A 64 3.09 -0.30 -9.24
CA ALA A 64 2.27 -0.87 -10.31
C ALA A 64 1.08 0.05 -10.66
N TYR A 65 0.40 0.62 -9.65
CA TYR A 65 -0.66 1.62 -9.86
C TYR A 65 -0.15 2.85 -10.63
N ASP A 66 1.01 3.38 -10.24
CA ASP A 66 1.63 4.54 -10.89
C ASP A 66 2.14 4.21 -12.32
N ALA A 67 2.37 2.93 -12.63
CA ALA A 67 2.68 2.43 -13.96
C ALA A 67 1.43 2.10 -14.80
N ASP A 68 0.26 2.60 -14.41
CA ASP A 68 -1.04 2.39 -15.07
C ASP A 68 -1.46 0.92 -15.18
N ALA A 69 -1.01 0.06 -14.26
CA ALA A 69 -1.48 -1.31 -14.22
C ALA A 69 -2.99 -1.39 -13.98
N SER A 70 -3.66 -2.31 -14.64
CA SER A 70 -5.07 -2.63 -14.38
C SER A 70 -5.21 -3.78 -13.40
N THR A 71 -4.19 -4.66 -13.32
CA THR A 71 -4.21 -5.84 -12.49
C THR A 71 -2.84 -6.09 -11.87
N VAL A 72 -2.84 -6.38 -10.57
CA VAL A 72 -1.64 -6.78 -9.83
C VAL A 72 -1.88 -8.13 -9.16
N HIS A 73 -0.98 -9.07 -9.41
CA HIS A 73 -0.97 -10.38 -8.76
C HIS A 73 0.22 -10.51 -7.83
N VAL A 74 -0.04 -10.76 -6.56
CA VAL A 74 0.97 -11.05 -5.54
C VAL A 74 0.86 -12.51 -5.13
N ARG A 75 1.97 -13.23 -5.11
CA ARG A 75 2.09 -14.58 -4.54
C ARG A 75 3.10 -14.53 -3.41
N THR A 76 2.72 -14.98 -2.25
CA THR A 76 3.55 -14.87 -1.05
C THR A 76 4.22 -16.17 -0.61
N ASP A 77 3.95 -17.30 -1.28
CA ASP A 77 4.35 -18.65 -0.84
C ASP A 77 3.84 -18.97 0.59
N ALA A 78 2.67 -18.39 0.96
CA ALA A 78 2.07 -18.68 2.27
C ALA A 78 1.79 -20.20 2.43
N PRO A 79 2.04 -20.78 3.58
CA PRO A 79 2.51 -20.19 4.84
C PRO A 79 4.03 -20.17 5.02
N ARG A 80 4.82 -20.46 4.00
CA ARG A 80 6.30 -20.57 4.09
C ARG A 80 7.02 -19.25 3.94
N PHE A 81 6.52 -18.36 3.06
CA PHE A 81 7.09 -17.04 2.77
C PHE A 81 8.56 -17.06 2.36
N ARG A 82 9.01 -18.06 1.59
CA ARG A 82 10.40 -18.15 1.11
C ARG A 82 10.68 -17.22 -0.05
N GLU A 83 9.64 -16.99 -0.86
CA GLU A 83 9.67 -16.15 -2.04
C GLU A 83 8.36 -15.35 -2.11
N ILE A 84 8.44 -14.09 -2.54
CA ILE A 84 7.25 -13.28 -2.82
C ILE A 84 7.38 -12.73 -4.22
N SER A 85 6.40 -12.95 -5.09
CA SER A 85 6.37 -12.35 -6.42
C SER A 85 5.22 -11.35 -6.56
N ILE A 86 5.51 -10.23 -7.19
CA ILE A 86 4.55 -9.16 -7.51
C ILE A 86 4.60 -8.93 -9.02
N ARG A 87 3.51 -9.21 -9.70
CA ARG A 87 3.38 -9.07 -11.15
C ARG A 87 2.25 -8.12 -11.50
N ASP A 88 2.55 -7.15 -12.35
CA ASP A 88 1.60 -6.19 -12.90
C ASP A 88 1.53 -6.24 -14.42
N ASP A 89 0.46 -5.68 -14.98
CA ASP A 89 0.22 -5.47 -16.41
C ASP A 89 0.40 -4.00 -16.80
N GLY A 90 1.19 -3.22 -16.03
CA GLY A 90 1.50 -1.83 -16.32
C GLY A 90 2.38 -1.64 -17.55
N HIS A 91 2.83 -0.40 -17.82
CA HIS A 91 3.61 -0.07 -19.01
C HIS A 91 4.94 -0.83 -19.15
N GLY A 92 5.47 -1.35 -18.04
CA GLY A 92 6.83 -1.89 -18.01
C GLY A 92 7.91 -0.83 -18.16
N MET A 93 9.15 -1.27 -18.22
CA MET A 93 10.33 -0.41 -18.36
C MET A 93 11.13 -0.78 -19.59
N ASP A 94 11.64 0.24 -20.30
CA ASP A 94 12.70 0.08 -21.29
C ASP A 94 14.08 0.11 -20.63
N LYS A 95 15.14 -0.03 -21.41
CA LYS A 95 16.53 -0.04 -20.92
C LYS A 95 16.89 1.26 -20.19
N ALA A 96 16.48 2.41 -20.75
CA ALA A 96 16.81 3.71 -20.16
C ALA A 96 16.12 3.89 -18.79
N SER A 97 14.86 3.53 -18.70
CA SER A 97 14.09 3.57 -17.44
C SER A 97 14.65 2.61 -16.40
N LEU A 98 15.05 1.40 -16.80
CA LEU A 98 15.64 0.41 -15.89
C LEU A 98 17.02 0.86 -15.38
N VAL A 99 17.88 1.37 -16.28
CA VAL A 99 19.20 1.93 -15.91
C VAL A 99 19.02 3.10 -14.95
N HIS A 100 18.10 4.02 -15.24
CA HIS A 100 17.82 5.15 -14.36
C HIS A 100 17.32 4.70 -12.98
N LEU A 101 16.43 3.70 -12.93
CA LEU A 101 15.95 3.11 -11.67
C LEU A 101 17.11 2.57 -10.82
N VAL A 102 18.07 1.90 -11.46
CA VAL A 102 19.21 1.24 -10.82
C VAL A 102 20.24 2.25 -10.30
N GLU A 103 20.51 3.29 -11.07
CA GLU A 103 21.57 4.27 -10.75
C GLU A 103 21.10 5.36 -9.78
N HIS A 104 19.78 5.56 -9.67
CA HIS A 104 19.16 6.59 -8.84
C HIS A 104 18.16 5.99 -7.84
N ILE A 105 18.51 4.86 -7.22
CA ILE A 105 17.65 4.26 -6.21
C ILE A 105 17.55 5.24 -5.02
N GLY A 106 16.32 5.71 -4.77
CA GLY A 106 16.02 6.72 -3.74
C GLY A 106 15.85 8.14 -4.27
N GLY A 107 16.26 8.41 -5.52
CA GLY A 107 15.86 9.59 -6.28
C GLY A 107 14.59 9.29 -7.07
N SER A 108 13.46 9.92 -6.75
CA SER A 108 12.25 9.73 -7.54
C SER A 108 12.33 10.52 -8.84
N ALA A 109 12.37 9.83 -9.99
CA ALA A 109 12.11 10.47 -11.29
C ALA A 109 10.64 10.94 -11.40
N LYS A 110 9.73 10.37 -10.59
CA LYS A 110 8.33 10.77 -10.53
C LYS A 110 8.24 12.27 -10.18
N ARG A 111 7.35 12.98 -10.85
CA ARG A 111 7.14 14.44 -10.70
C ARG A 111 8.32 15.32 -11.12
N THR A 112 9.26 14.78 -11.89
CA THR A 112 10.38 15.54 -12.45
C THR A 112 10.33 15.54 -13.98
N LYS A 113 11.04 16.48 -14.61
CA LYS A 113 11.19 16.51 -16.06
C LYS A 113 11.83 15.21 -16.59
N THR A 114 12.79 14.67 -15.87
CA THR A 114 13.43 13.39 -16.20
C THR A 114 12.42 12.24 -16.25
N GLY A 115 11.44 12.19 -15.35
CA GLY A 115 10.39 11.18 -15.40
C GLY A 115 9.49 11.30 -16.61
N SER A 116 9.17 12.52 -17.07
CA SER A 116 8.43 12.75 -18.30
C SER A 116 9.24 12.34 -19.54
N ASP A 117 10.54 12.66 -19.56
CA ASP A 117 11.45 12.32 -20.68
C ASP A 117 11.64 10.78 -20.79
N LEU A 118 11.62 10.06 -19.68
CA LEU A 118 11.69 8.60 -19.64
C LEU A 118 10.31 7.92 -19.87
N GLY A 119 9.23 8.69 -20.02
CA GLY A 119 7.87 8.17 -20.18
C GLY A 119 7.31 7.46 -18.95
N ILE A 120 7.81 7.80 -17.76
CA ILE A 120 7.32 7.30 -16.45
C ILE A 120 6.12 8.12 -15.99
N THR A 121 6.06 9.40 -16.38
CA THR A 121 4.98 10.31 -16.04
C THR A 121 4.42 11.02 -17.26
N ASN A 122 3.27 11.67 -17.12
CA ASN A 122 2.65 12.43 -18.20
C ASN A 122 3.54 13.60 -18.61
N GLN A 123 3.61 13.88 -19.91
CA GLN A 123 4.46 14.93 -20.48
C GLN A 123 4.00 16.36 -20.12
N GLN A 124 2.69 16.56 -19.90
CA GLN A 124 2.11 17.85 -19.60
C GLN A 124 2.00 18.11 -18.10
N ASP A 125 1.72 17.06 -17.32
CA ASP A 125 1.61 17.13 -15.87
C ASP A 125 2.37 15.96 -15.19
N PRO A 126 3.58 16.22 -14.66
CA PRO A 126 4.39 15.19 -14.00
C PRO A 126 3.76 14.61 -12.73
N SER A 127 2.66 15.17 -12.23
CA SER A 127 1.91 14.61 -11.09
C SER A 127 0.98 13.46 -11.50
N LEU A 128 0.87 13.21 -12.80
CA LEU A 128 0.03 12.16 -13.38
C LEU A 128 0.89 11.05 -14.00
N SER A 129 0.34 9.85 -14.04
CA SER A 129 0.87 8.74 -14.86
C SER A 129 0.72 9.04 -16.34
N PRO A 130 1.36 8.29 -17.23
CA PRO A 130 1.18 8.45 -18.67
C PRO A 130 -0.28 8.45 -19.13
N ASN A 131 -1.14 7.64 -18.52
CA ASN A 131 -2.57 7.57 -18.85
C ASN A 131 -3.44 8.54 -18.03
N GLY A 132 -2.83 9.39 -17.20
CA GLY A 132 -3.54 10.45 -16.48
C GLY A 132 -4.03 10.09 -15.08
N ARG A 133 -3.61 8.95 -14.51
CA ARG A 133 -3.86 8.63 -13.09
C ARG A 133 -3.05 9.55 -12.18
N LYS A 134 -3.63 9.99 -11.08
CA LYS A 134 -2.89 10.73 -10.07
C LYS A 134 -1.91 9.80 -9.34
N LEU A 135 -0.63 10.15 -9.37
CA LEU A 135 0.42 9.34 -8.74
C LEU A 135 0.26 9.32 -7.21
N ILE A 136 0.38 8.12 -6.62
CA ILE A 136 0.34 7.88 -5.17
C ILE A 136 1.74 7.72 -4.57
N GLY A 137 2.72 7.23 -5.33
CA GLY A 137 4.12 7.14 -4.90
C GLY A 137 4.81 8.50 -4.90
N LYS A 138 5.23 8.99 -3.72
CA LYS A 138 5.82 10.34 -3.58
C LYS A 138 7.33 10.35 -3.49
N ILE A 139 7.97 9.33 -2.93
CA ILE A 139 9.33 9.46 -2.37
C ILE A 139 10.39 8.72 -3.20
N GLY A 140 10.00 7.82 -4.13
CA GLY A 140 10.95 7.07 -4.98
C GLY A 140 11.82 6.03 -4.26
N ILE A 141 11.61 5.83 -2.96
CA ILE A 141 12.33 4.85 -2.13
C ILE A 141 11.66 3.48 -2.11
N GLY A 142 10.59 3.30 -2.89
CA GLY A 142 9.79 2.07 -2.87
C GLY A 142 10.59 0.80 -3.14
N LEU A 143 11.61 0.87 -4.00
CA LEU A 143 12.47 -0.29 -4.24
C LEU A 143 13.37 -0.61 -3.04
N PHE A 144 13.73 0.37 -2.20
CA PHE A 144 14.46 0.11 -0.97
C PHE A 144 13.61 -0.48 0.16
N SER A 145 12.29 -0.28 0.13
CA SER A 145 11.43 -0.96 1.09
C SER A 145 11.56 -2.49 0.98
N VAL A 146 11.91 -2.98 -0.22
CA VAL A 146 12.25 -4.38 -0.49
C VAL A 146 13.43 -4.88 0.34
N ALA A 147 14.42 -4.02 0.66
CA ALA A 147 15.58 -4.39 1.46
C ALA A 147 15.23 -4.92 2.86
N GLN A 148 14.05 -4.61 3.37
CA GLN A 148 13.54 -5.16 4.63
C GLN A 148 13.00 -6.57 4.49
N LEU A 149 12.53 -6.93 3.29
CA LEU A 149 12.01 -8.26 3.01
C LEU A 149 13.10 -9.19 2.52
N THR A 150 13.98 -8.71 1.64
CA THR A 150 15.05 -9.51 1.06
C THR A 150 16.24 -8.67 0.65
N ARG A 151 17.38 -9.32 0.47
CA ARG A 151 18.57 -8.74 -0.16
C ARG A 151 18.78 -9.18 -1.60
N GLN A 152 17.96 -10.11 -2.09
CA GLN A 152 18.08 -10.65 -3.43
C GLN A 152 16.73 -10.63 -4.11
N PHE A 153 16.64 -9.92 -5.23
CA PHE A 153 15.41 -9.89 -6.00
C PHE A 153 15.70 -9.82 -7.49
N ARG A 154 14.72 -10.24 -8.25
CA ARG A 154 14.74 -10.21 -9.71
C ARG A 154 13.66 -9.27 -10.21
N ILE A 155 13.99 -8.44 -11.20
CA ILE A 155 13.05 -7.64 -11.95
C ILE A 155 12.96 -8.22 -13.36
N ILE A 156 11.75 -8.53 -13.81
CA ILE A 156 11.46 -8.93 -15.18
C ILE A 156 10.50 -7.89 -15.73
N THR A 157 10.89 -7.17 -16.77
CA THR A 157 10.05 -6.08 -17.30
C THR A 157 10.10 -6.01 -18.80
N LYS A 158 9.02 -5.52 -19.41
CA LYS A 158 8.89 -5.37 -20.85
C LYS A 158 7.87 -4.28 -21.20
N ARG A 159 8.15 -3.43 -22.14
CA ARG A 159 7.16 -2.56 -22.77
C ARG A 159 6.42 -3.26 -23.91
N ALA A 160 5.20 -2.84 -24.16
CA ALA A 160 4.46 -3.30 -25.35
C ALA A 160 5.25 -3.00 -26.62
N ARG A 161 5.25 -3.95 -27.57
CA ARG A 161 5.94 -3.94 -28.85
C ARG A 161 7.47 -4.12 -28.79
N ASP A 162 8.08 -4.20 -27.60
CA ASP A 162 9.49 -4.55 -27.49
C ASP A 162 9.70 -6.01 -27.85
N LYS A 163 10.77 -6.29 -28.59
CA LYS A 163 11.16 -7.64 -28.99
C LYS A 163 11.82 -8.41 -27.85
N TYR A 164 12.35 -7.69 -26.86
CA TYR A 164 13.10 -8.26 -25.76
C TYR A 164 12.46 -7.90 -24.42
N ARG A 165 12.56 -8.84 -23.52
CA ARG A 165 12.27 -8.70 -22.09
C ARG A 165 13.58 -8.45 -21.36
N LEU A 166 13.59 -7.50 -20.43
CA LEU A 166 14.73 -7.24 -19.57
C LEU A 166 14.61 -8.07 -18.31
N VAL A 167 15.66 -8.77 -17.94
CA VAL A 167 15.78 -9.54 -16.71
C VAL A 167 16.97 -8.98 -15.92
N ALA A 168 16.70 -8.47 -14.73
CA ALA A 168 17.70 -7.87 -13.85
C ALA A 168 17.73 -8.60 -12.50
N ASP A 169 18.86 -9.21 -12.19
CA ASP A 169 19.13 -9.85 -10.90
C ASP A 169 19.86 -8.87 -9.99
N VAL A 170 19.27 -8.53 -8.86
CA VAL A 170 19.77 -7.53 -7.91
C VAL A 170 20.19 -8.17 -6.61
N VAL A 171 21.37 -7.79 -6.13
CA VAL A 171 21.91 -8.18 -4.82
C VAL A 171 22.28 -6.93 -4.04
N LEU A 172 21.60 -6.68 -2.93
CA LEU A 172 21.86 -5.57 -2.03
C LEU A 172 22.97 -5.91 -1.03
N ARG A 173 23.90 -4.98 -0.80
CA ARG A 173 24.96 -5.11 0.21
C ARG A 173 24.41 -4.80 1.61
N THR A 174 25.05 -5.39 2.61
CA THR A 174 24.80 -5.06 4.01
C THR A 174 25.75 -3.94 4.43
N TYR A 175 25.22 -2.91 5.06
CA TYR A 175 26.02 -1.93 5.79
C TYR A 175 25.83 -2.16 7.29
N SER A 176 26.94 -2.27 8.05
CA SER A 176 26.93 -2.12 9.49
C SER A 176 27.08 -0.64 9.83
N GLU A 177 26.47 -0.19 10.93
CA GLU A 177 26.58 1.21 11.39
C GLU A 177 28.04 1.64 11.58
N ASP A 178 28.94 0.71 11.94
CA ASP A 178 30.38 0.95 12.09
C ASP A 178 31.10 1.26 10.76
N GLY A 179 30.55 0.86 9.61
CA GLY A 179 31.14 1.11 8.29
C GLY A 179 30.81 2.47 7.69
N LEU A 180 29.86 3.20 8.25
CA LEU A 180 29.48 4.55 7.80
C LEU A 180 30.38 5.66 8.41
N ALA A 181 31.09 5.36 9.48
CA ALA A 181 31.91 6.35 10.21
C ALA A 181 33.26 6.70 9.53
N ASP A 182 33.77 5.85 8.64
CA ASP A 182 35.13 5.97 8.06
C ASP A 182 35.15 6.13 6.51
N GLY A 183 34.05 6.42 5.86
CA GLY A 183 33.95 6.55 4.39
C GLY A 183 34.23 7.96 3.87
N PRO A 184 34.76 8.10 2.62
CA PRO A 184 34.99 9.40 2.01
C PRO A 184 33.64 10.14 1.76
N THR A 185 33.69 11.44 1.89
CA THR A 185 32.58 12.42 1.68
C THR A 185 32.05 12.47 0.23
N SER A 186 31.71 11.33 -0.37
CA SER A 186 30.99 11.29 -1.63
C SER A 186 29.53 10.95 -1.37
N ASN A 187 28.61 11.77 -1.86
CA ASN A 187 27.16 11.64 -1.66
C ASN A 187 26.53 10.34 -2.22
N ASP A 188 27.32 9.47 -2.87
CA ASP A 188 26.87 8.23 -3.49
C ASP A 188 27.54 7.00 -2.88
N VAL A 189 26.79 6.22 -2.14
CA VAL A 189 27.25 4.95 -1.55
C VAL A 189 26.86 3.78 -2.46
N VAL A 190 27.81 2.84 -2.69
CA VAL A 190 27.56 1.59 -3.44
C VAL A 190 26.70 0.66 -2.61
N THR A 191 25.43 0.51 -2.95
CA THR A 191 24.44 -0.25 -2.17
C THR A 191 24.19 -1.66 -2.67
N GLY A 192 24.77 -2.05 -3.82
CA GLY A 192 24.60 -3.39 -4.36
C GLY A 192 25.18 -3.57 -5.76
N GLU A 193 24.82 -4.69 -6.34
CA GLU A 193 25.19 -5.10 -7.70
C GLU A 193 23.94 -5.53 -8.46
N ILE A 194 23.92 -5.30 -9.77
CA ILE A 194 22.87 -5.71 -10.68
C ILE A 194 23.46 -6.38 -11.90
N ASN A 195 22.84 -7.48 -12.31
CA ASN A 195 23.14 -8.18 -13.55
C ASN A 195 21.94 -8.14 -14.47
N ILE A 196 22.07 -7.46 -15.61
CA ILE A 196 20.98 -7.26 -16.57
C ILE A 196 21.26 -8.04 -17.84
N ARG A 197 20.25 -8.72 -18.37
CA ARG A 197 20.26 -9.37 -19.67
C ARG A 197 18.98 -9.15 -20.43
N SER A 198 19.05 -9.15 -21.74
CA SER A 198 17.92 -9.14 -22.66
C SER A 198 17.56 -10.57 -23.05
N VAL A 199 16.27 -10.92 -23.00
CA VAL A 199 15.74 -12.22 -23.39
C VAL A 199 14.68 -11.99 -24.45
N GLU A 200 14.78 -12.67 -25.60
CA GLU A 200 13.79 -12.54 -26.67
C GLU A 200 12.39 -12.90 -26.19
N ALA A 201 11.42 -12.08 -26.51
CA ALA A 201 10.04 -12.25 -26.12
C ALA A 201 9.25 -12.97 -27.23
N THR A 202 8.57 -14.04 -26.88
CA THR A 202 7.68 -14.77 -27.80
C THR A 202 6.40 -13.99 -28.13
N ASP A 203 5.97 -13.11 -27.21
CA ASP A 203 4.81 -12.23 -27.38
C ASP A 203 5.25 -10.77 -27.28
N ILE A 204 5.15 -10.06 -28.40
CA ILE A 204 5.48 -8.64 -28.49
C ILE A 204 4.40 -7.73 -27.91
N THR A 205 3.17 -8.22 -27.72
CA THR A 205 2.05 -7.43 -27.19
C THR A 205 2.04 -7.39 -25.67
N SER A 206 2.62 -8.40 -25.02
CA SER A 206 2.71 -8.44 -23.56
C SER A 206 3.56 -7.29 -23.00
N HIS A 207 3.16 -6.75 -21.89
CA HIS A 207 3.87 -5.69 -21.16
C HIS A 207 3.66 -5.84 -19.65
N GLY A 208 4.40 -5.09 -18.85
CA GLY A 208 4.30 -5.08 -17.40
C GLY A 208 5.62 -5.38 -16.71
N THR A 209 5.55 -5.50 -15.40
CA THR A 209 6.72 -5.81 -14.56
C THR A 209 6.39 -6.93 -13.58
N GLU A 210 7.37 -7.81 -13.36
CA GLU A 210 7.34 -8.80 -12.30
C GLU A 210 8.57 -8.61 -11.41
N ILE A 211 8.35 -8.48 -10.11
CA ILE A 211 9.40 -8.39 -9.10
C ILE A 211 9.31 -9.65 -8.25
N ILE A 212 10.40 -10.42 -8.20
CA ILE A 212 10.50 -11.67 -7.44
C ILE A 212 11.50 -11.46 -6.32
N LEU A 213 11.00 -11.44 -5.09
CA LEU A 213 11.78 -11.33 -3.86
C LEU A 213 12.22 -12.73 -3.44
N LEU A 214 13.52 -12.99 -3.49
CA LEU A 214 14.11 -14.27 -3.19
C LEU A 214 14.67 -14.29 -1.76
N ASN A 215 14.65 -15.45 -1.11
CA ASN A 215 15.25 -15.61 0.22
C ASN A 215 14.77 -14.54 1.21
N ILE A 216 13.47 -14.54 1.47
CA ILE A 216 12.86 -13.58 2.43
C ILE A 216 13.58 -13.68 3.77
N GLN A 217 13.92 -12.53 4.36
CA GLN A 217 14.68 -12.45 5.60
C GLN A 217 13.90 -13.06 6.78
N PRO A 218 14.57 -13.78 7.69
CA PRO A 218 13.92 -14.44 8.82
C PRO A 218 12.99 -13.55 9.65
N PRO A 219 13.34 -12.30 9.98
CA PRO A 219 12.41 -11.45 10.74
C PRO A 219 11.08 -11.16 10.02
N ALA A 220 11.10 -11.03 8.70
CA ALA A 220 9.89 -10.83 7.90
C ALA A 220 9.06 -12.12 7.81
N VAL A 221 9.71 -13.29 7.65
CA VAL A 221 9.06 -14.60 7.67
C VAL A 221 8.43 -14.85 9.03
N ASP A 222 9.17 -14.66 10.12
CA ASP A 222 8.72 -14.88 11.50
C ASP A 222 7.49 -14.01 11.82
N MET A 223 7.49 -12.77 11.34
CA MET A 223 6.34 -11.87 11.48
C MET A 223 5.13 -12.36 10.68
N LEU A 224 5.28 -12.66 9.39
CA LEU A 224 4.18 -13.14 8.55
C LEU A 224 3.60 -14.48 9.01
N GLN A 225 4.44 -15.35 9.57
CA GLN A 225 4.04 -16.62 10.18
C GLN A 225 3.45 -16.46 11.59
N SER A 226 3.41 -15.24 12.16
CA SER A 226 3.00 -15.02 13.56
C SER A 226 3.78 -15.89 14.56
N ARG A 227 5.09 -16.07 14.33
CA ARG A 227 5.92 -17.03 15.09
C ARG A 227 5.87 -16.79 16.59
N GLU A 228 6.04 -15.56 17.03
CA GLU A 228 5.98 -15.20 18.46
C GLU A 228 4.63 -15.57 19.12
N LEU A 229 3.53 -15.47 18.36
CA LEU A 229 2.21 -15.89 18.82
C LEU A 229 2.15 -17.41 19.00
N TRP A 230 2.61 -18.17 17.99
CA TRP A 230 2.55 -19.62 18.02
C TRP A 230 3.49 -20.24 19.06
N GLU A 231 4.65 -19.65 19.30
CA GLU A 231 5.55 -20.05 20.37
C GLU A 231 4.83 -19.95 21.73
N ARG A 232 4.11 -18.83 21.98
CA ARG A 232 3.33 -18.68 23.21
C ARG A 232 2.12 -19.61 23.33
N VAL A 233 1.47 -19.95 22.21
CA VAL A 233 0.33 -20.87 22.19
C VAL A 233 0.75 -22.32 22.40
N ILE A 234 1.91 -22.74 21.84
CA ILE A 234 2.39 -24.12 21.86
C ILE A 234 3.18 -24.46 23.14
N GLU A 235 3.94 -23.50 23.69
CA GLU A 235 4.76 -23.67 24.90
C GLU A 235 3.98 -23.58 26.22
N ASP A 236 2.64 -23.64 26.18
CA ASP A 236 1.74 -23.37 27.30
C ASP A 236 1.64 -24.55 28.32
N ASP A 237 2.75 -25.27 28.56
CA ASP A 237 2.84 -26.30 29.62
C ASP A 237 3.24 -25.72 30.99
N ASP A 238 3.41 -24.39 31.11
CA ASP A 238 3.84 -23.76 32.35
C ASP A 238 2.64 -23.22 33.15
N GLU A 239 2.33 -23.86 34.26
CA GLU A 239 1.18 -23.62 35.17
C GLU A 239 1.08 -22.16 35.69
N TYR A 240 2.09 -21.32 35.41
CA TYR A 240 2.19 -19.92 35.88
C TYR A 240 2.08 -18.85 34.77
N ARG A 241 1.88 -19.22 33.51
CA ARG A 241 1.74 -18.25 32.40
C ARG A 241 0.29 -18.00 32.03
N VAL A 242 0.01 -16.77 31.62
CA VAL A 242 -1.31 -16.39 31.10
C VAL A 242 -1.51 -17.11 29.76
N LYS A 243 -2.51 -17.99 29.71
CA LYS A 243 -2.90 -18.71 28.48
C LYS A 243 -3.24 -17.72 27.38
N VAL A 244 -2.61 -17.88 26.22
CA VAL A 244 -2.87 -17.06 25.02
C VAL A 244 -3.72 -17.88 24.07
N ASP A 245 -4.97 -17.47 23.88
CA ASP A 245 -5.82 -18.10 22.86
C ASP A 245 -5.35 -17.70 21.46
N PRO A 246 -5.29 -18.67 20.50
CA PRO A 246 -5.00 -18.34 19.11
C PRO A 246 -6.10 -17.48 18.51
N PRO A 247 -5.80 -16.66 17.47
CA PRO A 247 -6.82 -15.93 16.76
C PRO A 247 -7.83 -16.88 16.11
N SER A 248 -9.07 -16.44 15.93
CA SER A 248 -10.16 -17.27 15.38
C SER A 248 -9.83 -17.80 13.97
N TYR A 249 -9.10 -17.00 13.16
CA TYR A 249 -8.70 -17.34 11.81
C TYR A 249 -7.20 -17.11 11.60
N HIS A 250 -6.55 -18.07 10.96
CA HIS A 250 -5.09 -18.09 10.77
C HIS A 250 -4.66 -19.03 9.65
N ILE A 251 -3.49 -18.81 9.06
CA ILE A 251 -2.88 -19.69 8.06
C ILE A 251 -2.22 -20.92 8.68
N GLY A 252 -2.25 -21.08 9.99
CA GLY A 252 -1.62 -22.15 10.73
C GLY A 252 -0.16 -21.89 11.07
N SER A 253 0.49 -22.89 11.67
CA SER A 253 1.92 -22.89 11.98
C SER A 253 2.61 -24.04 11.28
N VAL A 254 3.73 -23.75 10.60
CA VAL A 254 4.48 -24.72 9.80
C VAL A 254 5.89 -24.82 10.34
N ARG A 255 6.38 -26.06 10.49
CA ARG A 255 7.77 -26.35 10.80
C ARG A 255 8.40 -27.17 9.67
N LYS A 256 9.63 -26.84 9.34
CA LYS A 256 10.43 -27.65 8.41
C LYS A 256 10.99 -28.85 9.14
N ASP A 257 10.64 -30.06 8.69
CA ASP A 257 11.19 -31.32 9.18
C ASP A 257 11.70 -32.13 7.99
N ASN A 258 13.01 -32.47 7.97
CA ASN A 258 13.65 -33.32 6.95
C ASN A 258 13.27 -32.95 5.49
N ASP A 259 13.32 -31.66 5.13
CA ASP A 259 12.93 -31.11 3.84
C ASP A 259 11.42 -31.16 3.50
N GLN A 260 10.58 -31.60 4.42
CA GLN A 260 9.13 -31.55 4.30
C GLN A 260 8.56 -30.55 5.29
N ASP A 261 7.55 -29.81 4.84
CA ASP A 261 6.81 -28.91 5.72
C ASP A 261 5.72 -29.70 6.44
N MET A 262 5.71 -29.61 7.76
CA MET A 262 4.69 -30.21 8.60
C MET A 262 3.91 -29.12 9.31
N PHE A 263 2.59 -29.17 9.22
CA PHE A 263 1.75 -28.29 10.02
C PHE A 263 1.76 -28.74 11.49
N LEU A 264 2.24 -27.87 12.35
CA LEU A 264 2.08 -28.00 13.80
C LEU A 264 0.67 -27.60 14.22
N VAL A 265 0.12 -26.57 13.58
CA VAL A 265 -1.27 -26.13 13.73
C VAL A 265 -1.86 -26.01 12.34
N PRO A 266 -2.92 -26.77 12.00
CA PRO A 266 -3.57 -26.67 10.70
C PRO A 266 -4.20 -25.29 10.50
N PRO A 267 -4.34 -24.79 9.25
CA PRO A 267 -4.96 -23.50 8.99
C PRO A 267 -6.45 -23.51 9.35
N SER A 268 -6.92 -22.37 9.85
CA SER A 268 -8.33 -22.05 10.05
C SER A 268 -8.63 -20.78 9.28
N LEU A 269 -9.12 -20.90 8.06
CA LEU A 269 -9.37 -19.76 7.18
C LEU A 269 -10.83 -19.33 7.23
N PRO A 270 -11.14 -18.03 7.02
CA PRO A 270 -12.53 -17.56 6.97
C PRO A 270 -13.28 -18.00 5.71
N TRP A 271 -12.62 -18.64 4.76
CA TRP A 271 -13.15 -19.10 3.46
C TRP A 271 -12.76 -20.55 3.17
N ASP A 272 -13.45 -21.15 2.22
CA ASP A 272 -13.13 -22.48 1.68
C ASP A 272 -12.23 -22.35 0.43
N GLN A 273 -11.51 -23.45 0.09
CA GLN A 273 -10.60 -23.46 -1.07
C GLN A 273 -11.29 -23.17 -2.40
N GLY A 274 -12.56 -23.53 -2.54
CA GLY A 274 -13.36 -23.35 -3.75
C GLY A 274 -13.95 -21.95 -3.92
N ASP A 275 -13.86 -21.09 -2.93
CA ASP A 275 -14.42 -19.74 -3.00
C ASP A 275 -13.71 -18.87 -4.03
N SER A 276 -14.49 -18.00 -4.71
CA SER A 276 -13.91 -17.03 -5.64
C SER A 276 -13.03 -15.99 -4.91
N PRO A 277 -12.10 -15.34 -5.62
CA PRO A 277 -11.27 -14.29 -5.03
C PRO A 277 -12.07 -13.18 -4.36
N GLU A 278 -13.21 -12.79 -4.94
CA GLU A 278 -14.15 -11.82 -4.40
C GLU A 278 -14.83 -12.33 -3.12
N ALA A 279 -15.32 -13.57 -3.15
CA ALA A 279 -15.97 -14.19 -1.99
C ALA A 279 -15.04 -14.30 -0.80
N LYS A 280 -13.76 -14.64 -1.01
CA LYS A 280 -12.74 -14.67 0.04
C LYS A 280 -12.55 -13.32 0.73
N SER A 281 -12.52 -12.23 -0.05
CA SER A 281 -12.45 -10.89 0.50
C SER A 281 -13.67 -10.51 1.34
N GLN A 282 -14.86 -10.83 0.83
CA GLN A 282 -16.12 -10.60 1.55
C GLN A 282 -16.20 -11.43 2.83
N LEU A 283 -15.76 -12.69 2.78
CA LEU A 283 -15.71 -13.56 3.96
C LEU A 283 -14.70 -13.06 4.99
N LEU A 284 -13.52 -12.58 4.56
CA LEU A 284 -12.56 -11.94 5.48
C LEU A 284 -13.22 -10.78 6.22
N PHE A 285 -14.01 -9.95 5.55
CA PHE A 285 -14.71 -8.83 6.16
C PHE A 285 -15.88 -9.29 7.06
N SER A 286 -16.77 -10.16 6.55
CA SER A 286 -17.98 -10.57 7.27
C SER A 286 -17.67 -11.36 8.55
N LYS A 287 -16.63 -12.19 8.54
CA LYS A 287 -16.20 -12.92 9.75
C LYS A 287 -15.73 -12.00 10.86
N MET A 288 -15.12 -10.87 10.55
CA MET A 288 -14.82 -9.85 11.55
C MET A 288 -16.09 -9.27 12.19
N LEU A 289 -17.14 -9.04 11.39
CA LEU A 289 -18.44 -8.59 11.89
C LEU A 289 -19.13 -9.68 12.74
N GLU A 290 -19.09 -10.95 12.30
CA GLU A 290 -19.66 -12.08 13.03
C GLU A 290 -19.00 -12.26 14.41
N GLU A 291 -17.65 -12.20 14.48
CA GLU A 291 -16.93 -12.28 15.75
C GLU A 291 -17.34 -11.15 16.71
N SER A 292 -17.64 -9.98 16.18
CA SER A 292 -18.10 -8.84 16.97
C SER A 292 -19.44 -9.09 17.67
N ASN A 293 -20.28 -9.96 17.12
CA ASN A 293 -21.59 -10.30 17.69
C ASN A 293 -21.50 -11.40 18.76
N LYS A 294 -20.40 -12.18 18.79
CA LYS A 294 -20.21 -13.28 19.74
C LYS A 294 -19.65 -12.82 21.09
N THR A 295 -19.06 -11.66 21.16
CA THR A 295 -18.35 -11.17 22.34
C THR A 295 -18.84 -9.79 22.74
N THR A 296 -19.00 -9.56 24.06
CA THR A 296 -19.24 -8.23 24.64
C THR A 296 -17.97 -7.38 24.65
N ALA A 297 -16.80 -8.00 24.46
CA ALA A 297 -15.53 -7.28 24.35
C ALA A 297 -15.43 -6.54 23.02
N LYS A 298 -14.57 -5.52 22.98
CA LYS A 298 -14.27 -4.79 21.74
C LYS A 298 -13.49 -5.70 20.79
N PRO A 299 -14.02 -6.02 19.61
CA PRO A 299 -13.34 -6.91 18.68
C PRO A 299 -12.13 -6.22 18.08
N LYS A 300 -10.97 -6.87 18.21
CA LYS A 300 -9.70 -6.42 17.67
C LYS A 300 -9.25 -7.32 16.50
N LEU A 301 -8.58 -6.75 15.54
CA LEU A 301 -8.00 -7.54 14.44
C LEU A 301 -7.10 -8.67 14.96
N ALA A 302 -6.27 -8.38 15.97
CA ALA A 302 -5.32 -9.37 16.52
C ALA A 302 -5.96 -10.56 17.22
N THR A 303 -7.20 -10.45 17.72
CA THR A 303 -7.94 -11.57 18.31
C THR A 303 -8.67 -12.41 17.25
N THR A 304 -8.94 -11.83 16.08
CA THR A 304 -9.68 -12.48 15.01
C THR A 304 -8.75 -13.07 13.97
N TYR A 305 -7.66 -12.36 13.62
CA TYR A 305 -6.77 -12.70 12.52
C TYR A 305 -5.31 -12.76 12.94
N ASP A 306 -4.57 -13.74 12.39
CA ASP A 306 -3.12 -13.78 12.47
C ASP A 306 -2.47 -12.64 11.65
N GLU A 307 -1.14 -12.55 11.68
CA GLU A 307 -0.42 -11.45 11.04
C GLU A 307 -0.56 -11.43 9.52
N TYR A 308 -0.64 -12.62 8.87
CA TYR A 308 -0.84 -12.68 7.44
C TYR A 308 -2.22 -12.13 7.04
N LEU A 309 -3.30 -12.58 7.67
CA LEU A 309 -4.65 -12.07 7.40
C LEU A 309 -4.79 -10.58 7.74
N ARG A 310 -4.13 -10.12 8.82
CA ARG A 310 -4.03 -8.69 9.13
C ARG A 310 -3.25 -7.90 8.08
N THR A 311 -2.23 -8.51 7.46
CA THR A 311 -1.51 -7.91 6.35
C THR A 311 -2.45 -7.68 5.16
N LEU A 312 -3.28 -8.66 4.78
CA LEU A 312 -4.29 -8.49 3.72
C LEU A 312 -5.27 -7.36 4.03
N TRP A 313 -5.77 -7.34 5.26
CA TRP A 313 -6.67 -6.28 5.76
C TRP A 313 -6.05 -4.88 5.64
N ASN A 314 -4.82 -4.73 6.13
CA ASN A 314 -4.09 -3.46 6.12
C ASN A 314 -3.74 -3.00 4.69
N LEU A 315 -3.44 -3.93 3.78
CA LEU A 315 -3.26 -3.62 2.36
C LEU A 315 -4.56 -3.11 1.74
N GLY A 316 -5.69 -3.74 2.05
CA GLY A 316 -7.01 -3.26 1.62
C GLY A 316 -7.30 -1.84 2.07
N LEU A 317 -6.95 -1.48 3.32
CA LEU A 317 -7.11 -0.12 3.84
C LEU A 317 -6.22 0.90 3.14
N SER A 318 -4.99 0.51 2.76
CA SER A 318 -3.97 1.45 2.29
C SER A 318 -3.95 1.64 0.77
N LEU A 319 -4.44 0.67 0.00
CA LEU A 319 -4.43 0.70 -1.46
C LEU A 319 -5.66 1.42 -2.05
N PRO A 320 -5.56 1.97 -3.29
CA PRO A 320 -6.69 2.59 -3.98
C PRO A 320 -7.58 1.52 -4.63
N VAL A 321 -8.13 0.61 -3.82
CA VAL A 321 -9.04 -0.47 -4.24
C VAL A 321 -10.48 -0.15 -3.85
N PRO A 322 -11.50 -0.79 -4.44
CA PRO A 322 -12.91 -0.58 -4.08
C PRO A 322 -13.19 -0.96 -2.62
N TYR A 323 -14.26 -0.43 -2.06
CA TYR A 323 -14.82 -0.88 -0.79
C TYR A 323 -15.35 -2.31 -0.92
N VAL A 324 -15.30 -3.08 0.17
CA VAL A 324 -15.72 -4.49 0.18
C VAL A 324 -17.21 -4.66 -0.04
N GLU A 325 -18.00 -3.69 0.44
CA GLU A 325 -19.44 -3.67 0.28
C GLU A 325 -19.93 -2.25 -0.07
N GLY A 326 -20.85 -2.19 -1.00
CA GLY A 326 -21.53 -0.94 -1.37
C GLY A 326 -20.67 0.04 -2.17
N PRO A 327 -21.22 1.21 -2.48
CA PRO A 327 -20.57 2.28 -3.23
C PRO A 327 -19.57 3.04 -2.34
N HIS A 328 -18.86 3.99 -2.95
CA HIS A 328 -18.09 4.99 -2.22
C HIS A 328 -19.03 5.80 -1.28
N PRO A 329 -18.60 6.22 -0.07
CA PRO A 329 -19.47 6.91 0.89
C PRO A 329 -20.16 8.16 0.35
N PHE A 330 -19.58 8.82 -0.65
CA PHE A 330 -20.20 9.98 -1.31
C PHE A 330 -21.19 9.58 -2.43
N ASP A 331 -21.22 8.33 -2.83
CA ASP A 331 -22.13 7.82 -3.86
C ASP A 331 -23.32 7.04 -3.24
N LEU A 332 -23.55 7.21 -1.92
CA LEU A 332 -24.73 6.70 -1.24
C LEU A 332 -25.97 7.46 -1.66
N GLU A 333 -27.10 6.75 -1.75
CA GLU A 333 -28.42 7.25 -2.15
C GLU A 333 -29.37 7.37 -0.96
N ALA A 334 -30.57 7.90 -1.18
CA ALA A 334 -31.57 8.18 -0.16
C ALA A 334 -32.00 6.96 0.66
N ASP A 335 -31.94 5.76 0.05
CA ASP A 335 -32.32 4.50 0.68
C ASP A 335 -31.24 3.93 1.61
N ALA A 336 -30.04 4.51 1.65
CA ALA A 336 -28.97 4.10 2.53
C ALA A 336 -29.38 4.15 4.02
N MET A 337 -28.74 3.30 4.83
CA MET A 337 -29.07 3.20 6.27
C MET A 337 -28.72 4.44 7.09
N PRO A 338 -27.56 5.12 6.85
CA PRO A 338 -27.20 6.31 7.60
C PRO A 338 -28.13 7.50 7.30
N ARG A 339 -28.29 8.38 8.30
CA ARG A 339 -28.77 9.74 8.06
C ARG A 339 -27.61 10.61 7.61
N PHE A 340 -27.86 11.56 6.71
CA PHE A 340 -26.85 12.40 6.12
C PHE A 340 -26.92 13.81 6.69
N TYR A 341 -25.77 14.37 7.06
CA TYR A 341 -25.65 15.74 7.52
C TYR A 341 -24.48 16.44 6.85
N LEU A 342 -24.67 17.69 6.45
CA LEU A 342 -23.61 18.58 5.99
C LEU A 342 -22.99 19.32 7.17
N LEU A 343 -21.68 19.20 7.33
CA LEU A 343 -20.93 19.94 8.35
C LEU A 343 -20.80 21.41 7.97
N SER A 344 -20.95 22.30 8.96
CA SER A 344 -20.68 23.73 8.80
C SER A 344 -19.19 24.00 8.93
N ASN A 345 -18.66 24.91 8.08
CA ASN A 345 -17.29 25.43 8.20
C ASN A 345 -17.19 26.60 9.21
N GLU A 346 -18.31 27.06 9.75
CA GLU A 346 -18.32 28.12 10.75
C GLU A 346 -17.95 27.59 12.14
N PRO A 347 -17.14 28.31 12.91
CA PRO A 347 -16.84 27.94 14.28
C PRO A 347 -18.13 27.78 15.11
N ARG A 348 -18.31 26.61 15.72
CA ARG A 348 -19.53 26.23 16.44
C ARG A 348 -20.80 26.15 15.58
N GLY A 349 -20.67 26.10 14.26
CA GLY A 349 -21.79 25.91 13.35
C GLY A 349 -22.47 24.55 13.56
N GLN A 350 -23.77 24.51 13.33
CA GLN A 350 -24.54 23.27 13.43
C GLN A 350 -24.51 22.53 12.09
N ALA A 351 -24.50 21.20 12.16
CA ALA A 351 -24.67 20.36 10.97
C ALA A 351 -26.13 20.42 10.51
N THR A 352 -26.32 20.49 9.18
CA THR A 352 -27.61 20.57 8.53
C THR A 352 -28.01 19.20 7.98
N LEU A 353 -29.22 18.74 8.24
CA LEU A 353 -29.77 17.51 7.67
C LEU A 353 -29.83 17.65 6.13
N ILE A 354 -29.35 16.62 5.43
CA ILE A 354 -29.46 16.54 3.98
C ILE A 354 -30.69 15.66 3.68
N ASP A 355 -31.66 16.23 3.02
CA ASP A 355 -32.81 15.52 2.47
C ASP A 355 -32.47 15.17 1.02
N LEU A 356 -32.14 13.91 0.77
CA LEU A 356 -31.62 13.45 -0.51
C LEU A 356 -32.78 12.96 -1.39
N ASP A 357 -32.86 13.50 -2.59
CA ASP A 357 -33.82 13.05 -3.61
C ASP A 357 -33.54 11.57 -3.99
N THR A 358 -34.57 10.81 -4.27
CA THR A 358 -34.48 9.35 -4.53
C THR A 358 -33.59 8.96 -5.70
N ASP A 359 -33.37 9.88 -6.64
CA ASP A 359 -32.61 9.63 -7.88
C ASP A 359 -31.22 10.28 -7.86
N ARG A 360 -30.76 10.74 -6.70
CA ARG A 360 -29.47 11.42 -6.54
C ARG A 360 -28.57 10.77 -5.49
N SER A 361 -27.29 10.79 -5.77
CA SER A 361 -26.26 10.47 -4.78
C SER A 361 -25.87 11.69 -3.95
N LEU A 362 -25.24 11.47 -2.78
CA LEU A 362 -24.66 12.54 -1.97
C LEU A 362 -23.64 13.39 -2.76
N ARG A 363 -22.90 12.76 -3.66
CA ARG A 363 -21.93 13.45 -4.51
C ARG A 363 -22.58 14.47 -5.43
N GLU A 364 -23.66 14.09 -6.07
CA GLU A 364 -24.43 14.97 -6.98
C GLU A 364 -25.13 16.09 -6.21
N GLU A 365 -25.78 15.74 -5.11
CA GLU A 365 -26.52 16.72 -4.29
C GLU A 365 -25.59 17.79 -3.72
N LEU A 366 -24.44 17.40 -3.21
CA LEU A 366 -23.48 18.32 -2.61
C LEU A 366 -22.44 18.87 -3.60
N ASN A 367 -22.53 18.48 -4.88
CA ASN A 367 -21.56 18.84 -5.91
C ASN A 367 -20.12 18.58 -5.46
N LEU A 368 -19.87 17.36 -4.95
CA LEU A 368 -18.55 16.91 -4.55
C LEU A 368 -17.75 16.52 -5.80
N LYS A 369 -16.44 16.55 -5.66
CA LYS A 369 -15.54 16.18 -6.78
C LYS A 369 -15.70 14.72 -7.18
N ALA A 370 -15.49 14.47 -8.47
CA ALA A 370 -15.45 13.12 -9.00
C ALA A 370 -14.43 12.26 -8.22
N PRO A 371 -14.64 10.94 -8.14
CA PRO A 371 -13.65 10.05 -7.58
C PRO A 371 -12.29 10.27 -8.26
N PHE A 372 -11.20 10.04 -7.53
CA PHE A 372 -9.87 10.10 -8.14
C PHE A 372 -9.69 9.07 -9.24
N ARG A 373 -10.46 7.98 -9.15
CA ARG A 373 -10.49 6.89 -10.08
C ARG A 373 -11.74 7.04 -10.96
N GLN A 374 -11.55 7.04 -12.27
CA GLN A 374 -12.66 7.04 -13.22
C GLN A 374 -13.38 5.68 -13.16
N PRO A 375 -14.68 5.61 -13.47
CA PRO A 375 -15.45 4.35 -13.47
C PRO A 375 -14.83 3.25 -14.34
N ASP A 376 -14.20 3.66 -15.47
CA ASP A 376 -13.57 2.75 -16.43
C ASP A 376 -12.12 2.39 -16.07
N ASP A 377 -11.53 3.06 -15.06
CA ASP A 377 -10.17 2.84 -14.62
C ASP A 377 -10.11 1.64 -13.66
N LYS A 378 -9.92 0.45 -14.21
CA LYS A 378 -9.79 -0.78 -13.44
C LYS A 378 -8.41 -0.83 -12.77
N PHE A 379 -8.40 -1.03 -11.47
CA PHE A 379 -7.21 -1.42 -10.71
C PHE A 379 -7.61 -2.50 -9.71
N GLU A 380 -7.21 -3.72 -9.96
CA GLU A 380 -7.51 -4.88 -9.16
C GLU A 380 -6.23 -5.50 -8.61
N VAL A 381 -6.24 -5.84 -7.34
CA VAL A 381 -5.10 -6.45 -6.66
C VAL A 381 -5.53 -7.80 -6.12
N PHE A 382 -4.75 -8.84 -6.45
CA PHE A 382 -4.96 -10.20 -5.98
C PHE A 382 -3.73 -10.63 -5.18
N ILE A 383 -3.94 -11.13 -3.97
CA ILE A 383 -2.88 -11.70 -3.12
C ILE A 383 -3.27 -13.14 -2.80
N ASP A 384 -2.45 -14.11 -3.23
CA ASP A 384 -2.70 -15.55 -3.05
C ASP A 384 -4.14 -15.96 -3.43
N ASN A 385 -4.61 -15.44 -4.56
CA ASN A 385 -5.96 -15.66 -5.09
C ASN A 385 -7.08 -15.11 -4.18
N ILE A 386 -6.80 -14.01 -3.47
CA ILE A 386 -7.78 -13.23 -2.71
C ILE A 386 -7.81 -11.84 -3.34
N LYS A 387 -8.97 -11.37 -3.79
CA LYS A 387 -9.13 -10.01 -4.31
C LYS A 387 -9.10 -9.02 -3.16
N ILE A 388 -8.18 -8.06 -3.20
CA ILE A 388 -8.04 -7.07 -2.13
C ILE A 388 -9.08 -5.96 -2.32
N GLN A 389 -9.85 -5.70 -1.26
CA GLN A 389 -10.86 -4.65 -1.19
C GLN A 389 -10.69 -3.89 0.11
N LYS A 390 -11.17 -2.64 0.17
CA LYS A 390 -11.17 -1.87 1.42
C LYS A 390 -12.14 -2.50 2.42
N PRO A 391 -11.69 -2.96 3.57
CA PRO A 391 -12.55 -3.61 4.56
C PRO A 391 -13.37 -2.58 5.37
N ILE A 392 -14.12 -1.74 4.67
CA ILE A 392 -15.02 -0.73 5.21
C ILE A 392 -16.35 -0.89 4.47
N SER A 393 -17.45 -0.88 5.21
CA SER A 393 -18.80 -0.97 4.66
C SER A 393 -19.65 0.23 5.09
N PHE A 394 -20.53 0.65 4.21
CA PHE A 394 -21.56 1.66 4.47
C PHE A 394 -22.98 1.06 4.40
N THR A 395 -23.07 -0.26 4.33
CA THR A 395 -24.32 -1.03 4.30
C THR A 395 -24.48 -1.93 5.53
N SER A 396 -23.37 -2.43 6.09
CA SER A 396 -23.34 -3.35 7.21
C SER A 396 -22.85 -2.66 8.49
N PHE A 397 -23.72 -2.46 9.47
CA PHE A 397 -23.43 -1.76 10.72
C PHE A 397 -23.82 -2.62 11.92
N PRO A 398 -22.87 -3.14 12.71
CA PRO A 398 -23.17 -3.88 13.93
C PRO A 398 -24.01 -3.06 14.93
N GLU A 399 -24.98 -3.70 15.55
CA GLU A 399 -25.87 -3.10 16.55
C GLU A 399 -26.74 -1.93 16.06
N ALA A 400 -26.66 -1.58 14.77
CA ALA A 400 -27.46 -0.50 14.21
C ALA A 400 -28.90 -0.91 13.90
N SER A 401 -29.81 0.07 13.91
CA SER A 401 -31.23 -0.12 13.56
C SER A 401 -31.77 1.13 12.88
N ARG A 402 -32.61 0.95 11.83
CA ARG A 402 -33.37 2.05 11.22
C ARG A 402 -34.51 2.53 12.10
N ASP A 403 -35.08 1.59 12.83
CA ASP A 403 -36.30 1.84 13.64
C ASP A 403 -35.98 2.47 15.01
N ASP A 404 -34.73 2.43 15.46
CA ASP A 404 -34.27 3.09 16.67
C ASP A 404 -33.34 4.25 16.30
N ASP A 405 -33.85 5.47 16.40
CA ASP A 405 -33.10 6.71 16.11
C ASP A 405 -31.77 6.83 16.88
N ARG A 406 -31.67 6.22 18.06
CA ARG A 406 -30.44 6.23 18.88
C ARG A 406 -29.38 5.26 18.36
N LYS A 407 -29.78 4.32 17.49
CA LYS A 407 -28.92 3.31 16.88
C LYS A 407 -28.74 3.49 15.38
N ARG A 408 -29.44 4.43 14.79
CA ARG A 408 -29.30 4.71 13.37
C ARG A 408 -27.98 5.40 13.07
N PRO A 409 -27.14 4.87 12.20
CA PRO A 409 -25.87 5.51 11.84
C PRO A 409 -26.07 6.92 11.29
N ILE A 410 -25.07 7.77 11.51
CA ILE A 410 -25.06 9.15 11.01
C ILE A 410 -23.78 9.37 10.21
N LEU A 411 -23.93 9.81 8.97
CA LEU A 411 -22.83 10.19 8.10
C LEU A 411 -22.79 11.70 7.93
N PHE A 412 -21.79 12.34 8.52
CA PHE A 412 -21.52 13.74 8.34
C PHE A 412 -20.58 13.93 7.14
N ILE A 413 -20.92 14.82 6.23
CA ILE A 413 -20.11 15.18 5.08
C ILE A 413 -19.53 16.56 5.29
N GLY A 414 -18.23 16.70 5.07
CA GLY A 414 -17.52 17.99 5.15
C GLY A 414 -16.69 18.22 3.90
N ARG A 415 -16.53 19.51 3.54
CA ARG A 415 -15.56 19.97 2.56
C ARG A 415 -14.94 21.26 3.05
N TYR A 416 -13.66 21.42 2.81
CA TYR A 416 -12.96 22.60 3.28
C TYR A 416 -11.85 23.02 2.33
N LYS A 417 -11.62 24.32 2.25
CA LYS A 417 -10.52 24.94 1.53
C LYS A 417 -9.81 25.91 2.44
N ALA A 418 -8.48 25.83 2.49
CA ALA A 418 -7.65 26.73 3.25
C ALA A 418 -6.47 27.22 2.42
N PRO A 419 -6.17 28.56 2.44
CA PRO A 419 -4.97 29.07 1.81
C PRO A 419 -3.72 28.60 2.54
N LEU A 420 -2.69 28.22 1.79
CA LEU A 420 -1.41 27.74 2.32
C LEU A 420 -0.30 28.82 2.20
N ASP A 421 -0.66 30.07 1.91
CA ASP A 421 0.26 31.16 1.64
C ASP A 421 1.25 31.46 2.79
N LYS A 422 0.96 30.95 3.99
CA LYS A 422 1.82 31.11 5.18
C LYS A 422 2.85 30.00 5.33
N LEU A 423 2.76 28.95 4.52
CA LEU A 423 3.71 27.82 4.55
C LEU A 423 4.76 27.97 3.46
N PRO A 424 6.01 27.51 3.70
CA PRO A 424 7.06 27.52 2.70
C PRO A 424 6.67 26.71 1.45
N GLU A 425 6.97 27.22 0.26
CA GLU A 425 6.62 26.58 -1.03
C GLU A 425 7.21 25.17 -1.21
N ASN A 426 8.33 24.90 -0.55
CA ASN A 426 8.97 23.57 -0.57
C ASN A 426 8.27 22.52 0.28
N ILE A 427 7.27 22.92 1.09
CA ILE A 427 6.50 22.01 1.97
C ILE A 427 5.13 21.70 1.36
N VAL A 428 4.59 22.64 0.58
CA VAL A 428 3.22 22.54 0.04
C VAL A 428 3.22 22.21 -1.44
N GLY A 429 2.35 21.32 -1.86
CA GLY A 429 2.15 20.95 -3.28
C GLY A 429 1.22 21.89 -4.05
N GLY A 430 0.89 23.08 -3.48
CA GLY A 430 0.01 24.06 -4.09
C GLY A 430 -0.28 25.24 -3.16
N ARG A 431 -1.04 26.22 -3.64
CA ARG A 431 -1.38 27.42 -2.86
C ARG A 431 -2.57 27.25 -1.93
N GLU A 432 -3.38 26.21 -2.14
CA GLU A 432 -4.62 25.97 -1.42
C GLU A 432 -4.74 24.48 -1.05
N LEU A 433 -4.96 24.19 0.23
CA LEU A 433 -5.38 22.88 0.69
C LEU A 433 -6.88 22.72 0.44
N GLU A 434 -7.26 21.71 -0.28
CA GLU A 434 -8.66 21.35 -0.47
C GLU A 434 -8.85 19.88 -0.10
N PHE A 435 -9.88 19.60 0.70
CA PHE A 435 -10.27 18.24 1.03
C PHE A 435 -11.79 18.08 1.15
N GLU A 436 -12.25 16.86 0.95
CA GLU A 436 -13.58 16.38 1.25
C GLU A 436 -13.45 15.26 2.30
N ALA A 437 -14.40 15.14 3.20
CA ALA A 437 -14.34 14.18 4.27
C ALA A 437 -15.73 13.64 4.62
N TYR A 438 -15.75 12.43 5.12
CA TYR A 438 -16.89 11.95 5.89
C TYR A 438 -16.46 11.62 7.32
N PHE A 439 -17.41 11.76 8.24
CA PHE A 439 -17.34 11.29 9.61
C PHE A 439 -18.57 10.41 9.86
N LEU A 440 -18.34 9.13 10.06
CA LEU A 440 -19.38 8.17 10.31
C LEU A 440 -19.47 7.89 11.81
N TRP A 441 -20.61 8.22 12.39
CA TRP A 441 -20.98 7.74 13.71
C TRP A 441 -21.84 6.48 13.57
N THR A 442 -21.52 5.46 14.38
CA THR A 442 -22.29 4.21 14.48
C THR A 442 -22.24 3.69 15.93
N PRO A 443 -23.24 2.93 16.40
CA PRO A 443 -23.22 2.37 17.75
C PRO A 443 -21.95 1.63 18.10
N LYS A 444 -21.35 0.92 17.13
CA LYS A 444 -20.15 0.12 17.33
C LYS A 444 -19.27 0.12 16.07
N ILE A 445 -18.03 0.55 16.21
CA ILE A 445 -17.01 0.40 15.17
C ILE A 445 -16.35 -0.98 15.26
N VAL A 446 -16.26 -1.68 14.15
CA VAL A 446 -15.66 -3.02 14.05
C VAL A 446 -14.77 -3.09 12.81
N PRO A 447 -13.49 -3.48 12.97
CA PRO A 447 -12.76 -3.65 14.25
C PRO A 447 -12.49 -2.33 14.97
N THR A 448 -12.08 -2.38 16.23
CA THR A 448 -11.78 -1.16 17.03
C THR A 448 -10.65 -0.33 16.42
N GLU A 449 -9.74 -0.94 15.68
CA GLU A 449 -8.66 -0.28 14.95
C GLU A 449 -9.13 0.64 13.81
N HIS A 450 -10.43 0.62 13.47
CA HIS A 450 -11.05 1.55 12.52
C HIS A 450 -11.59 2.82 13.19
N ALA A 451 -11.50 2.94 14.52
CA ALA A 451 -11.84 4.19 15.22
C ALA A 451 -10.77 5.27 14.93
N GLY A 452 -11.23 6.50 14.66
CA GLY A 452 -10.31 7.61 14.36
C GLY A 452 -10.42 8.14 12.94
N VAL A 453 -9.37 8.79 12.45
CA VAL A 453 -9.32 9.46 11.15
C VAL A 453 -8.22 8.88 10.27
N MET A 454 -8.55 8.56 9.03
CA MET A 454 -7.60 8.19 8.00
C MET A 454 -7.51 9.27 6.92
N VAL A 455 -6.29 9.66 6.52
CA VAL A 455 -6.07 10.60 5.43
C VAL A 455 -5.75 9.84 4.15
N ARG A 456 -6.46 10.18 3.06
CA ARG A 456 -6.28 9.59 1.73
C ARG A 456 -5.76 10.60 0.72
N ILE A 457 -4.81 10.14 -0.09
CA ILE A 457 -4.28 10.86 -1.23
C ILE A 457 -4.49 9.96 -2.45
N ALA A 458 -5.27 10.44 -3.42
CA ALA A 458 -5.66 9.64 -4.59
C ALA A 458 -6.20 8.25 -4.21
N ASP A 459 -7.11 8.20 -3.23
CA ASP A 459 -7.72 7.00 -2.65
C ASP A 459 -6.78 6.04 -1.91
N ALA A 460 -5.48 6.28 -1.89
CA ALA A 460 -4.50 5.52 -1.11
C ALA A 460 -4.21 6.19 0.24
N SER A 461 -3.76 5.40 1.23
CA SER A 461 -3.29 5.92 2.51
C SER A 461 -1.92 5.36 2.88
N GLY A 462 -1.07 6.22 3.44
CA GLY A 462 0.20 5.82 4.06
C GLY A 462 0.11 5.58 5.57
N THR A 463 -1.05 5.87 6.17
CA THR A 463 -1.28 5.81 7.61
C THR A 463 -2.43 4.85 7.93
N ARG A 464 -2.54 4.48 9.18
CA ARG A 464 -3.72 3.82 9.75
C ARG A 464 -4.70 4.87 10.27
N PHE A 465 -5.85 4.44 10.76
CA PHE A 465 -6.75 5.31 11.49
C PHE A 465 -6.04 5.88 12.71
N ASP A 466 -6.08 7.19 12.85
CA ASP A 466 -5.42 7.92 13.94
C ASP A 466 -6.48 8.36 14.96
N GLU A 467 -6.43 7.72 16.12
CA GLU A 467 -7.34 8.01 17.24
C GLU A 467 -7.06 9.39 17.86
N THR A 468 -5.87 9.93 17.71
CA THR A 468 -5.47 11.20 18.35
C THR A 468 -5.99 12.42 17.60
N PHE A 469 -6.42 12.25 16.35
CA PHE A 469 -6.86 13.34 15.48
C PHE A 469 -8.00 14.17 16.09
N PHE A 470 -8.92 13.51 16.78
CA PHE A 470 -10.06 14.19 17.42
C PHE A 470 -9.70 14.86 18.74
N SER A 471 -8.49 14.67 19.26
CA SER A 471 -8.05 15.17 20.57
C SER A 471 -9.02 14.80 21.72
N TYR A 472 -9.69 13.66 21.60
CA TYR A 472 -10.57 13.17 22.64
C TYR A 472 -9.78 12.89 23.94
N GLN A 473 -10.34 13.30 25.08
CA GLN A 473 -9.77 12.98 26.38
C GLN A 473 -9.99 11.49 26.71
N VAL A 474 -9.17 10.94 27.58
CA VAL A 474 -9.25 9.53 28.02
C VAL A 474 -10.67 9.16 28.51
N GLN A 475 -11.42 10.12 29.04
CA GLN A 475 -12.80 9.92 29.50
C GLN A 475 -13.83 9.80 28.35
N GLU A 476 -13.46 10.17 27.12
CA GLU A 476 -14.34 10.18 25.95
C GLU A 476 -14.11 8.97 25.02
N ILE A 477 -13.43 7.94 25.49
CA ILE A 477 -13.08 6.74 24.71
C ILE A 477 -14.30 6.06 24.06
N THR A 478 -15.47 6.19 24.69
CA THR A 478 -16.74 5.66 24.13
C THR A 478 -17.12 6.37 22.86
N ARG A 479 -16.93 7.69 22.76
CA ARG A 479 -17.22 8.48 21.57
C ARG A 479 -16.24 8.16 20.44
N LEU A 480 -14.97 8.00 20.78
CA LEU A 480 -13.95 7.59 19.82
C LEU A 480 -14.31 6.24 19.18
N ASN A 481 -14.67 5.24 19.98
CA ASN A 481 -15.03 3.90 19.51
C ASN A 481 -16.34 3.84 18.70
N GLN A 482 -17.03 4.96 18.53
CA GLN A 482 -18.25 5.11 17.75
C GLN A 482 -18.05 5.98 16.51
N THR A 483 -16.82 6.46 16.26
CA THR A 483 -16.54 7.39 15.16
C THR A 483 -15.38 6.90 14.31
N THR A 484 -15.62 6.81 13.02
CA THR A 484 -14.59 6.61 11.98
C THR A 484 -14.71 7.67 10.92
N ALA A 485 -13.59 8.09 10.32
CA ALA A 485 -13.59 9.12 9.30
C ALA A 485 -12.49 8.90 8.26
N GLU A 486 -12.76 9.33 7.03
CA GLU A 486 -11.74 9.43 5.99
C GLU A 486 -11.73 10.85 5.43
N ILE A 487 -10.53 11.40 5.27
CA ILE A 487 -10.29 12.72 4.67
C ILE A 487 -9.61 12.51 3.31
N PHE A 488 -10.28 12.92 2.24
CA PHE A 488 -9.80 12.81 0.86
C PHE A 488 -9.17 14.13 0.42
N VAL A 489 -7.84 14.18 0.40
CA VAL A 489 -7.11 15.39 -0.01
C VAL A 489 -7.17 15.54 -1.52
N ARG A 490 -7.69 16.69 -1.98
CA ARG A 490 -7.88 17.02 -3.39
C ARG A 490 -6.73 17.85 -3.96
N SER A 491 -6.16 18.77 -3.16
CA SER A 491 -5.00 19.58 -3.51
C SER A 491 -4.24 20.03 -2.27
N GLY A 492 -3.01 20.53 -2.43
CA GLY A 492 -2.22 21.19 -1.38
C GLY A 492 -1.17 20.29 -0.68
N LEU A 493 -1.00 19.03 -1.13
CA LEU A 493 0.02 18.10 -0.59
C LEU A 493 0.94 17.60 -1.69
#